data_d3a20155c3b681d1073ab9b48cf10ba9
#
_entry.id   d3a20155c3b681d1073ab9b48cf10ba9
#
_cell.length_a   1.000
_cell.length_b   1.000
_cell.length_c   1.000
_cell.angle_alpha   90.00
_cell.angle_beta   90.00
_cell.angle_gamma   90.00
#
_symmetry.space_group_name_H-M   'P 1'
#
loop_
_entity.id
_entity.type
_entity.pdbx_description
1 polymer ?
#
loop_
_entity_poly.entity_id
_entity_poly.type
_entity_poly.pdbx_seq_one_letter_code
_entity_poly.pdbx_strand_id
1 'polypeptide(L)'
;MKKTEKIKAPLTKGVAKVPVIMQMEALECGAACLAMISAYYGKWVPLEQVRADCGVSRDGSNARNVLVAARSYGLEAKGYRFEPEALRTDGQFPCIIHWDMEHFVVLDGFQKDKAVLNDPARGLVSVSMEEFDRSFTGICLMMEPGEQFAPGGKPKSVLEFARHRLK
;
A
#
# COMPACT_ATOMS: atom_id res chain seq x y z
N MET A 1 13.37 -29.89 -6.42
CA MET A 1 13.84 -28.75 -5.61
C MET A 1 12.95 -27.56 -5.86
N LYS A 2 12.22 -27.14 -4.84
CA LYS A 2 11.36 -25.99 -4.98
C LYS A 2 12.22 -24.73 -5.10
N LYS A 3 12.03 -23.99 -6.18
CA LYS A 3 12.65 -22.68 -6.31
C LYS A 3 12.02 -21.79 -5.24
N THR A 4 12.83 -21.35 -4.29
CA THR A 4 12.41 -20.30 -3.40
C THR A 4 12.21 -19.04 -4.25
N GLU A 5 10.96 -18.60 -4.38
CA GLU A 5 10.69 -17.34 -5.06
C GLU A 5 11.42 -16.23 -4.31
N LYS A 6 12.20 -15.48 -5.07
CA LYS A 6 12.93 -14.36 -4.50
C LYS A 6 11.94 -13.25 -4.14
N ILE A 7 11.91 -12.87 -2.88
CA ILE A 7 11.06 -11.78 -2.41
C ILE A 7 11.62 -10.47 -2.96
N LYS A 8 10.75 -9.63 -3.49
CA LYS A 8 11.14 -8.33 -4.04
C LYS A 8 11.69 -7.42 -2.96
N ALA A 9 12.58 -6.52 -3.35
CA ALA A 9 13.06 -5.46 -2.49
C ALA A 9 12.41 -4.14 -2.92
N PRO A 10 12.32 -3.15 -2.02
CA PRO A 10 11.80 -1.84 -2.40
C PRO A 10 12.66 -1.19 -3.48
N LEU A 11 12.04 -0.37 -4.32
CA LEU A 11 12.75 0.40 -5.34
C LEU A 11 13.21 1.73 -4.75
N THR A 12 14.38 2.19 -5.17
CA THR A 12 14.84 3.53 -4.83
C THR A 12 14.62 4.51 -5.98
N LYS A 13 14.36 3.99 -7.17
CA LYS A 13 14.08 4.80 -8.37
C LYS A 13 13.02 4.09 -9.20
N GLY A 14 12.27 4.88 -9.97
CA GLY A 14 11.26 4.35 -10.85
C GLY A 14 9.94 4.07 -10.16
N VAL A 15 9.08 3.34 -10.84
CA VAL A 15 7.71 3.10 -10.42
C VAL A 15 7.49 1.61 -10.20
N ALA A 16 7.06 1.25 -9.00
CA ALA A 16 6.71 -0.14 -8.67
C ALA A 16 5.37 -0.49 -9.32
N LYS A 17 5.25 -1.73 -9.79
CA LYS A 17 3.98 -2.23 -10.34
C LYS A 17 3.20 -2.89 -9.23
N VAL A 18 2.38 -2.09 -8.56
CA VAL A 18 1.62 -2.54 -7.39
C VAL A 18 0.21 -2.97 -7.85
N PRO A 19 -0.26 -4.15 -7.42
CA PRO A 19 -1.64 -4.54 -7.74
C PRO A 19 -2.64 -3.51 -7.22
N VAL A 20 -3.66 -3.22 -8.02
CA VAL A 20 -4.71 -2.29 -7.62
C VAL A 20 -5.75 -3.03 -6.78
N ILE A 21 -5.94 -2.58 -5.54
CA ILE A 21 -6.98 -3.11 -4.66
C ILE A 21 -7.81 -1.92 -4.19
N MET A 22 -9.07 -1.89 -4.62
CA MET A 22 -9.97 -0.79 -4.31
C MET A 22 -10.60 -0.99 -2.94
N GLN A 23 -10.76 0.10 -2.20
CA GLN A 23 -11.50 0.06 -0.94
C GLN A 23 -12.98 -0.21 -1.23
N MET A 24 -13.64 -0.94 -0.34
CA MET A 24 -15.06 -1.24 -0.44
C MET A 24 -15.89 -0.21 0.31
N GLU A 25 -15.32 0.37 1.35
CA GLU A 25 -15.99 1.34 2.21
C GLU A 25 -15.09 2.56 2.43
N ALA A 26 -15.70 3.69 2.78
CA ALA A 26 -14.98 4.97 2.87
C ALA A 26 -13.82 4.96 3.88
N LEU A 27 -13.92 4.16 4.94
CA LEU A 27 -12.92 4.18 6.02
C LEU A 27 -11.82 3.12 5.86
N GLU A 28 -11.73 2.47 4.69
CA GLU A 28 -10.79 1.37 4.45
C GLU A 28 -9.50 1.77 3.75
N CYS A 29 -9.27 3.06 3.52
CA CYS A 29 -8.13 3.44 2.68
C CYS A 29 -6.79 2.90 3.21
N GLY A 30 -6.55 2.98 4.52
CA GLY A 30 -5.31 2.45 5.10
C GLY A 30 -5.18 0.95 4.96
N ALA A 31 -6.28 0.22 5.18
CA ALA A 31 -6.27 -1.24 5.03
C ALA A 31 -6.05 -1.64 3.56
N ALA A 32 -6.70 -0.96 2.63
CA ALA A 32 -6.52 -1.24 1.21
C ALA A 32 -5.08 -0.97 0.77
N CYS A 33 -4.47 0.12 1.24
CA CYS A 33 -3.07 0.40 0.96
C CYS A 33 -2.15 -0.71 1.47
N LEU A 34 -2.37 -1.18 2.69
CA LEU A 34 -1.56 -2.27 3.23
C LEU A 34 -1.77 -3.56 2.44
N ALA A 35 -3.01 -3.85 2.04
CA ALA A 35 -3.29 -5.01 1.20
C ALA A 35 -2.52 -4.95 -0.12
N MET A 36 -2.46 -3.76 -0.75
CA MET A 36 -1.73 -3.57 -2.00
C MET A 36 -0.23 -3.79 -1.82
N ILE A 37 0.36 -3.23 -0.76
CA ILE A 37 1.79 -3.39 -0.51
C ILE A 37 2.14 -4.84 -0.17
N SER A 38 1.33 -5.49 0.66
CA SER A 38 1.54 -6.90 0.98
C SER A 38 1.48 -7.76 -0.28
N ALA A 39 0.50 -7.51 -1.15
CA ALA A 39 0.36 -8.22 -2.42
C ALA A 39 1.56 -7.98 -3.35
N TYR A 40 2.06 -6.74 -3.38
CA TYR A 40 3.25 -6.42 -4.18
C TYR A 40 4.44 -7.31 -3.79
N TYR A 41 4.59 -7.58 -2.50
CA TYR A 41 5.66 -8.44 -2.01
C TYR A 41 5.29 -9.92 -2.01
N GLY A 42 4.12 -10.28 -2.50
CA GLY A 42 3.73 -11.66 -2.69
C GLY A 42 2.80 -12.25 -1.62
N LYS A 43 2.35 -11.43 -0.68
CA LYS A 43 1.42 -11.90 0.36
C LYS A 43 0.04 -11.31 0.12
N TRP A 44 -0.87 -12.17 -0.36
CA TRP A 44 -2.23 -11.78 -0.69
C TRP A 44 -3.15 -12.03 0.50
N VAL A 45 -3.45 -10.97 1.23
CA VAL A 45 -4.35 -11.03 2.39
C VAL A 45 -5.70 -10.41 1.95
N PRO A 46 -6.83 -11.11 2.16
CA PRO A 46 -8.13 -10.55 1.80
C PRO A 46 -8.37 -9.21 2.49
N LEU A 47 -9.00 -8.28 1.78
CA LEU A 47 -9.21 -6.92 2.29
C LEU A 47 -9.95 -6.92 3.63
N GLU A 48 -10.99 -7.76 3.77
CA GLU A 48 -11.72 -7.86 5.03
C GLU A 48 -10.83 -8.30 6.20
N GLN A 49 -9.83 -9.14 5.93
CA GLN A 49 -8.88 -9.56 6.96
C GLN A 49 -7.93 -8.41 7.31
N VAL A 50 -7.44 -7.70 6.31
CA VAL A 50 -6.55 -6.56 6.56
C VAL A 50 -7.29 -5.49 7.36
N ARG A 51 -8.56 -5.25 7.03
CA ARG A 51 -9.39 -4.30 7.77
C ARG A 51 -9.51 -4.71 9.24
N ALA A 52 -9.77 -6.00 9.50
CA ALA A 52 -9.85 -6.50 10.87
C ALA A 52 -8.51 -6.34 11.60
N ASP A 53 -7.41 -6.66 10.92
CA ASP A 53 -6.07 -6.58 11.51
C ASP A 53 -5.66 -5.13 11.80
N CYS A 54 -6.14 -4.18 11.01
CA CYS A 54 -5.90 -2.75 11.23
C CYS A 54 -6.82 -2.18 12.33
N GLY A 55 -7.82 -2.92 12.77
CA GLY A 55 -8.74 -2.46 13.80
C GLY A 55 -9.48 -1.21 13.40
N VAL A 56 -10.06 -1.19 12.20
CA VAL A 56 -10.78 -0.02 11.68
C VAL A 56 -11.93 0.33 12.61
N SER A 57 -11.90 1.53 13.17
CA SER A 57 -12.92 2.07 14.05
C SER A 57 -13.83 3.02 13.28
N ARG A 58 -14.72 3.69 14.01
CA ARG A 58 -15.63 4.70 13.47
C ARG A 58 -14.88 5.78 12.65
N ASP A 59 -13.67 6.12 13.05
CA ASP A 59 -12.87 7.17 12.40
C ASP A 59 -11.88 6.62 11.37
N GLY A 60 -11.97 5.33 11.05
CA GLY A 60 -11.03 4.66 10.14
C GLY A 60 -9.78 4.18 10.88
N SER A 61 -8.85 3.58 10.15
CA SER A 61 -7.57 3.18 10.72
C SER A 61 -6.58 4.36 10.64
N ASN A 62 -5.79 4.53 11.69
CA ASN A 62 -4.74 5.54 11.71
C ASN A 62 -3.41 4.90 11.30
N ALA A 63 -2.39 5.74 11.13
CA ALA A 63 -1.06 5.29 10.68
C ALA A 63 -0.48 4.22 11.62
N ARG A 64 -0.65 4.40 12.93
CA ARG A 64 -0.14 3.43 13.91
C ARG A 64 -0.75 2.05 13.70
N ASN A 65 -2.07 2.00 13.49
CA ASN A 65 -2.77 0.72 13.31
C ASN A 65 -2.29 0.01 12.03
N VAL A 66 -2.07 0.77 10.97
CA VAL A 66 -1.54 0.22 9.72
C VAL A 66 -0.13 -0.34 9.94
N LEU A 67 0.72 0.39 10.67
CA LEU A 67 2.08 -0.08 10.96
C LEU A 67 2.07 -1.36 11.81
N VAL A 68 1.19 -1.42 12.82
CA VAL A 68 1.09 -2.60 13.68
C VAL A 68 0.64 -3.81 12.87
N ALA A 69 -0.37 -3.64 12.01
CA ALA A 69 -0.84 -4.73 11.15
C ALA A 69 0.26 -5.17 10.17
N ALA A 70 0.97 -4.22 9.56
CA ALA A 70 2.06 -4.52 8.63
C ALA A 70 3.14 -5.36 9.31
N ARG A 71 3.51 -4.99 10.52
CA ARG A 71 4.51 -5.74 11.30
C ARG A 71 4.04 -7.16 11.62
N SER A 72 2.74 -7.34 11.85
CA SER A 72 2.19 -8.66 12.11
C SER A 72 2.28 -9.57 10.88
N TYR A 73 2.38 -8.98 9.68
CA TYR A 73 2.57 -9.73 8.44
C TYR A 73 4.04 -10.03 8.14
N GLY A 74 4.95 -9.58 8.99
CA GLY A 74 6.38 -9.78 8.78
C GLY A 74 7.05 -8.65 8.01
N LEU A 75 6.34 -7.55 7.75
CA LEU A 75 6.95 -6.38 7.13
C LEU A 75 7.67 -5.54 8.19
N GLU A 76 8.84 -5.05 7.83
CA GLU A 76 9.51 -4.04 8.63
C GLU A 76 8.91 -2.70 8.22
N ALA A 77 8.15 -2.09 9.12
CA ALA A 77 7.35 -0.91 8.80
C ALA A 77 7.64 0.20 9.79
N LYS A 78 7.87 1.41 9.25
CA LYS A 78 8.16 2.60 10.06
C LYS A 78 7.49 3.82 9.44
N GLY A 79 7.11 4.76 10.32
CA GLY A 79 6.57 6.04 9.89
C GLY A 79 7.66 7.10 9.84
N TYR A 80 7.59 7.98 8.84
CA TYR A 80 8.55 9.06 8.63
C TYR A 80 7.82 10.35 8.28
N ARG A 81 8.52 11.45 8.47
CA ARG A 81 8.11 12.73 7.91
C ARG A 81 9.12 13.13 6.85
N PHE A 82 8.62 13.50 5.69
CA PHE A 82 9.46 13.94 4.58
C PHE A 82 8.89 15.21 3.93
N GLU A 83 9.78 16.09 3.52
CA GLU A 83 9.41 17.08 2.53
C GLU A 83 9.23 16.36 1.18
N PRO A 84 8.39 16.85 0.27
CA PRO A 84 8.15 16.16 -1.00
C PRO A 84 9.42 15.85 -1.78
N GLU A 85 10.37 16.78 -1.87
CA GLU A 85 11.62 16.55 -2.58
C GLU A 85 12.49 15.49 -1.91
N ALA A 86 12.53 15.50 -0.58
CA ALA A 86 13.31 14.51 0.16
C ALA A 86 12.74 13.10 -0.06
N LEU A 87 11.42 12.97 -0.11
CA LEU A 87 10.79 11.69 -0.40
C LEU A 87 11.16 11.21 -1.80
N ARG A 88 11.17 12.10 -2.77
CA ARG A 88 11.54 11.77 -4.14
C ARG A 88 12.98 11.26 -4.25
N THR A 89 13.89 11.83 -3.46
CA THR A 89 15.31 11.49 -3.49
C THR A 89 15.65 10.30 -2.62
N ASP A 90 15.11 10.24 -1.40
CA ASP A 90 15.51 9.29 -0.38
C ASP A 90 14.47 8.22 -0.09
N GLY A 91 13.30 8.27 -0.73
CA GLY A 91 12.23 7.33 -0.46
C GLY A 91 12.49 5.93 -1.00
N GLN A 92 11.71 4.99 -0.50
CA GLN A 92 11.67 3.62 -0.99
C GLN A 92 10.24 3.33 -1.43
N PHE A 93 10.10 2.70 -2.58
CA PHE A 93 8.79 2.52 -3.22
C PHE A 93 8.49 1.04 -3.44
N PRO A 94 7.24 0.63 -3.31
CA PRO A 94 6.07 1.44 -2.93
C PRO A 94 6.06 1.77 -1.45
N CYS A 95 5.39 2.86 -1.10
CA CYS A 95 5.17 3.22 0.29
C CYS A 95 3.75 3.79 0.43
N ILE A 96 3.29 3.91 1.67
CA ILE A 96 1.97 4.49 1.94
C ILE A 96 2.18 5.94 2.37
N ILE A 97 1.43 6.87 1.79
CA ILE A 97 1.51 8.28 2.15
C ILE A 97 0.14 8.79 2.59
N HIS A 98 0.17 9.76 3.49
CA HIS A 98 -1.03 10.45 3.93
C HIS A 98 -1.33 11.58 2.95
N TRP A 99 -2.56 11.66 2.50
CA TRP A 99 -2.98 12.47 1.36
C TRP A 99 -4.19 13.31 1.72
N ASP A 100 -4.16 14.58 1.38
CA ASP A 100 -5.29 15.51 1.62
C ASP A 100 -5.80 15.51 3.06
N MET A 101 -4.91 15.29 4.04
CA MET A 101 -5.20 15.33 5.48
C MET A 101 -6.13 14.24 6.01
N GLU A 102 -6.74 13.44 5.17
CA GLU A 102 -7.72 12.45 5.66
C GLU A 102 -7.71 11.12 4.91
N HIS A 103 -6.78 10.92 3.99
CA HIS A 103 -6.77 9.76 3.11
C HIS A 103 -5.38 9.14 3.06
N PHE A 104 -5.32 7.84 2.82
CA PHE A 104 -4.06 7.14 2.55
C PHE A 104 -4.08 6.64 1.12
N VAL A 105 -2.94 6.78 0.44
CA VAL A 105 -2.74 6.22 -0.90
C VAL A 105 -1.38 5.54 -0.93
N VAL A 106 -1.21 4.62 -1.88
CA VAL A 106 0.10 4.02 -2.13
C VAL A 106 0.84 4.90 -3.14
N LEU A 107 2.06 5.26 -2.81
CA LEU A 107 2.96 5.94 -3.75
C LEU A 107 3.79 4.86 -4.43
N ASP A 108 3.49 4.61 -5.71
CA ASP A 108 4.21 3.60 -6.49
C ASP A 108 5.61 4.07 -6.89
N GLY A 109 5.78 5.38 -6.99
CA GLY A 109 7.05 5.98 -7.35
C GLY A 109 6.86 7.27 -8.12
N PHE A 110 7.98 7.77 -8.65
CA PHE A 110 8.00 8.98 -9.46
C PHE A 110 8.50 8.64 -10.84
N GLN A 111 7.87 9.24 -11.84
CA GLN A 111 8.25 9.04 -13.24
C GLN A 111 8.21 10.40 -13.94
N LYS A 112 9.36 10.83 -14.43
CA LYS A 112 9.51 12.19 -15.00
C LYS A 112 9.10 13.21 -13.94
N ASP A 113 8.18 14.09 -14.25
CA ASP A 113 7.71 15.14 -13.33
C ASP A 113 6.36 14.79 -12.71
N LYS A 114 6.07 13.49 -12.54
CA LYS A 114 4.80 13.04 -12.00
C LYS A 114 5.00 12.03 -10.88
N ALA A 115 4.09 12.04 -9.92
CA ALA A 115 3.98 11.01 -8.90
C ALA A 115 2.92 10.00 -9.36
N VAL A 116 3.26 8.71 -9.30
CA VAL A 116 2.33 7.64 -9.66
C VAL A 116 1.74 7.10 -8.37
N LEU A 117 0.44 7.24 -8.22
CA LEU A 117 -0.28 6.85 -7.02
C LEU A 117 -1.22 5.70 -7.32
N ASN A 118 -1.37 4.83 -6.35
CA ASN A 118 -2.37 3.79 -6.38
C ASN A 118 -3.35 4.13 -5.26
N ASP A 119 -4.45 4.78 -5.65
CA ASP A 119 -5.42 5.33 -4.73
C ASP A 119 -6.54 4.30 -4.51
N PRO A 120 -6.76 3.83 -3.28
CA PRO A 120 -7.81 2.84 -3.05
C PRO A 120 -9.21 3.32 -3.42
N ALA A 121 -9.41 4.63 -3.53
CA ALA A 121 -10.71 5.18 -3.93
C ALA A 121 -10.82 5.43 -5.43
N ARG A 122 -9.71 5.64 -6.12
CA ARG A 122 -9.71 6.02 -7.55
C ARG A 122 -8.96 5.05 -8.47
N GLY A 123 -8.09 4.20 -7.89
CA GLY A 123 -7.23 3.33 -8.67
C GLY A 123 -5.91 3.99 -9.03
N LEU A 124 -5.29 3.52 -10.08
CA LEU A 124 -3.97 4.02 -10.51
C LEU A 124 -4.12 5.39 -11.16
N VAL A 125 -3.44 6.40 -10.61
CA VAL A 125 -3.49 7.76 -11.12
C VAL A 125 -2.08 8.35 -11.12
N SER A 126 -1.86 9.31 -12.02
CA SER A 126 -0.61 10.10 -12.03
C SER A 126 -0.98 11.54 -11.72
N VAL A 127 -0.22 12.16 -10.84
CA VAL A 127 -0.46 13.56 -10.46
C VAL A 127 0.81 14.37 -10.73
N SER A 128 0.62 15.66 -11.00
CA SER A 128 1.75 16.58 -11.19
C SER A 128 2.50 16.78 -9.88
N MET A 129 3.74 17.22 -9.96
CA MET A 129 4.50 17.53 -8.75
C MET A 129 3.86 18.68 -7.96
N GLU A 130 3.19 19.59 -8.64
CA GLU A 130 2.46 20.67 -7.97
C GLU A 130 1.31 20.13 -7.12
N GLU A 131 0.53 19.21 -7.68
CA GLU A 131 -0.55 18.58 -6.91
C GLU A 131 0.03 17.72 -5.78
N PHE A 132 1.12 17.01 -6.04
CA PHE A 132 1.78 16.21 -5.02
C PHE A 132 2.22 17.08 -3.85
N ASP A 133 2.89 18.20 -4.13
CA ASP A 133 3.36 19.12 -3.09
C ASP A 133 2.20 19.69 -2.26
N ARG A 134 1.06 19.90 -2.90
CA ARG A 134 -0.12 20.46 -2.24
C ARG A 134 -0.85 19.47 -1.37
N SER A 135 -0.91 18.20 -1.79
CA SER A 135 -1.76 17.19 -1.13
C SER A 135 -1.02 16.25 -0.20
N PHE A 136 0.28 16.05 -0.42
CA PHE A 136 1.09 15.21 0.47
C PHE A 136 1.30 15.91 1.79
N THR A 137 0.92 15.25 2.90
CA THR A 137 0.97 15.87 4.23
C THR A 137 2.34 15.77 4.90
N GLY A 138 3.27 15.03 4.30
CA GLY A 138 4.58 14.77 4.91
C GLY A 138 4.70 13.43 5.59
N ILE A 139 3.58 12.78 5.89
CA ILE A 139 3.60 11.49 6.59
C ILE A 139 3.73 10.35 5.57
N CYS A 140 4.76 9.52 5.77
CA CYS A 140 5.05 8.39 4.90
C CYS A 140 5.28 7.14 5.74
N LEU A 141 4.65 6.04 5.35
CA LEU A 141 4.84 4.73 5.98
C LEU A 141 5.63 3.87 5.00
N MET A 142 6.88 3.59 5.35
CA MET A 142 7.73 2.73 4.53
C MET A 142 7.76 1.34 5.11
N MET A 143 7.68 0.35 4.24
CA MET A 143 7.67 -1.04 4.67
C MET A 143 8.35 -1.93 3.64
N GLU A 144 9.06 -2.94 4.16
CA GLU A 144 9.73 -3.92 3.32
C GLU A 144 9.67 -5.29 4.01
N PRO A 145 9.79 -6.38 3.24
CA PRO A 145 9.78 -7.71 3.85
C PRO A 145 10.94 -7.90 4.83
N GLY A 146 10.61 -8.35 6.04
CA GLY A 146 11.58 -8.73 7.04
C GLY A 146 11.83 -10.24 7.01
N GLU A 147 12.61 -10.73 7.97
CA GLU A 147 12.96 -12.15 8.04
C GLU A 147 11.75 -13.06 8.25
N GLN A 148 10.72 -12.54 8.91
CA GLN A 148 9.51 -13.32 9.21
C GLN A 148 8.46 -13.23 8.12
N PHE A 149 8.71 -12.47 7.06
CA PHE A 149 7.74 -12.31 5.99
C PHE A 149 7.64 -13.58 5.15
N ALA A 150 6.43 -14.10 5.01
CA ALA A 150 6.16 -15.28 4.19
C ALA A 150 5.12 -14.96 3.13
N PRO A 151 5.47 -15.05 1.84
CA PRO A 151 4.48 -14.92 0.78
C PRO A 151 3.39 -15.98 0.90
N GLY A 152 2.22 -15.68 0.38
CA GLY A 152 1.09 -16.62 0.43
C GLY A 152 -0.18 -15.99 -0.10
N GLY A 153 -1.23 -16.81 -0.18
CA GLY A 153 -2.51 -16.36 -0.68
C GLY A 153 -2.54 -16.24 -2.19
N LYS A 154 -3.71 -15.87 -2.71
CA LYS A 154 -3.93 -15.72 -4.15
C LYS A 154 -4.76 -14.49 -4.42
N PRO A 155 -4.54 -13.80 -5.54
CA PRO A 155 -5.46 -12.75 -5.96
C PRO A 155 -6.83 -13.36 -6.24
N LYS A 156 -7.90 -12.62 -5.91
CA LYS A 156 -9.26 -13.06 -6.24
C LYS A 156 -9.44 -12.97 -7.76
N SER A 157 -9.79 -14.09 -8.38
CA SER A 157 -10.12 -14.10 -9.79
C SER A 157 -11.58 -13.68 -9.97
N VAL A 158 -11.87 -13.11 -11.15
CA VAL A 158 -13.25 -12.77 -11.51
C VAL A 158 -14.14 -14.00 -11.47
N LEU A 159 -13.58 -15.15 -11.85
CA LEU A 159 -14.31 -16.41 -11.88
C LEU A 159 -14.73 -16.88 -10.49
N GLU A 160 -13.83 -16.77 -9.52
CA GLU A 160 -14.14 -17.10 -8.12
C GLU A 160 -15.20 -16.19 -7.55
N PHE A 161 -15.14 -14.92 -7.87
CA PHE A 161 -16.15 -13.94 -7.47
C PHE A 161 -17.53 -14.31 -8.03
N ALA A 162 -17.59 -14.68 -9.30
CA ALA A 162 -18.85 -15.10 -9.95
C ALA A 162 -19.42 -16.35 -9.30
N ARG A 163 -18.57 -17.33 -8.96
CA ARG A 163 -19.01 -18.55 -8.27
C ARG A 163 -19.65 -18.27 -6.93
N HIS A 164 -19.07 -17.37 -6.16
CA HIS A 164 -19.61 -17.01 -4.85
C HIS A 164 -20.96 -16.31 -4.95
N ARG A 165 -21.19 -15.57 -6.02
CA ARG A 165 -22.45 -14.88 -6.24
C ARG A 165 -23.57 -15.78 -6.69
N LEU A 166 -23.27 -16.88 -7.35
CA LEU A 166 -24.26 -17.79 -7.92
C LEU A 166 -24.73 -18.88 -6.96
N LYS A 167 -24.19 -18.92 -5.77
CA LYS A 167 -24.63 -19.88 -4.77
C LYS A 167 -25.77 -19.32 -3.94
#